data_54fa86e3cbe46a691effd43e7cd6dc5e
#
_entry.id   54fa86e3cbe46a691effd43e7cd6dc5e
#
_cell.length_a   1.000
_cell.length_b   1.000
_cell.length_c   1.000
_cell.angle_alpha   90.00
_cell.angle_beta   90.00
_cell.angle_gamma   90.00
#
_symmetry.space_group_name_H-M   'P 1'
#
loop_
_entity.id
_entity.type
_entity.pdbx_description
1 polymer ?
#
loop_
_entity_poly.entity_id
_entity_poly.type
_entity_poly.pdbx_seq_one_letter_code
_entity_poly.pdbx_strand_id
1 'polypeptide(L)'
;MTAKQTALVDALVANGCSIKEAAGLAGYAKGEAGRVTASKALRLPHVQAYMMQRIGETMGVSATVAASKLVQLATGAKSEYVQLEASKDILDRAGFKAPERHMHLHAGDISVNIDLS
;
A
#
# COMPACT_ATOMS: atom_id res chain seq x y z
N MET A 1 6.16 4.15 21.84
CA MET A 1 4.91 4.75 21.32
C MET A 1 3.93 4.95 22.46
N THR A 2 3.18 6.03 22.41
CA THR A 2 2.10 6.22 23.37
C THR A 2 0.83 5.55 22.86
N ALA A 3 -0.13 5.33 23.77
CA ALA A 3 -1.42 4.75 23.38
C ALA A 3 -2.15 5.64 22.37
N LYS A 4 -2.05 6.96 22.53
CA LYS A 4 -2.67 7.89 21.58
C LYS A 4 -2.03 7.82 20.19
N GLN A 5 -0.72 7.68 20.14
CA GLN A 5 -0.01 7.56 18.85
C GLN A 5 -0.40 6.26 18.15
N THR A 6 -0.47 5.17 18.89
CA THR A 6 -0.91 3.88 18.35
C THR A 6 -2.34 3.98 17.81
N ALA A 7 -3.24 4.56 18.60
CA ALA A 7 -4.64 4.71 18.21
C ALA A 7 -4.78 5.62 16.99
N LEU A 8 -3.97 6.67 16.90
CA LEU A 8 -3.98 7.58 15.75
C LEU A 8 -3.62 6.86 14.45
N VAL A 9 -2.53 6.11 14.48
CA VAL A 9 -2.08 5.36 13.31
C VAL A 9 -3.11 4.30 12.93
N ASP A 10 -3.61 3.56 13.92
CA ASP A 10 -4.59 2.51 13.66
C ASP A 10 -5.86 3.07 13.04
N ALA A 11 -6.32 4.23 13.50
CA ALA A 11 -7.51 4.87 12.93
C ALA A 11 -7.27 5.30 11.47
N LEU A 12 -6.10 5.87 11.18
CA LEU A 12 -5.76 6.29 9.83
C LEU A 12 -5.70 5.10 8.88
N VAL A 13 -5.05 4.03 9.30
CA VAL A 13 -4.86 2.86 8.45
C VAL A 13 -6.18 2.11 8.25
N ALA A 14 -6.96 1.95 9.30
CA ALA A 14 -8.20 1.18 9.22
C ALA A 14 -9.31 1.90 8.47
N ASN A 15 -9.44 3.21 8.67
CA ASN A 15 -10.59 3.96 8.18
C ASN A 15 -10.30 4.84 6.98
N GLY A 16 -9.03 5.15 6.71
CA GLY A 16 -8.69 6.05 5.62
C GLY A 16 -9.26 7.45 5.82
N CYS A 17 -9.50 7.82 7.07
CA CYS A 17 -10.11 9.11 7.38
C CYS A 17 -9.06 10.23 7.40
N SER A 18 -9.53 11.48 7.58
CA SER A 18 -8.63 12.61 7.70
C SER A 18 -7.85 12.56 9.00
N ILE A 19 -6.74 13.29 9.06
CA ILE A 19 -5.94 13.37 10.29
C ILE A 19 -6.79 13.94 11.42
N LYS A 20 -7.64 14.91 11.12
CA LYS A 20 -8.51 15.52 12.13
C LYS A 20 -9.47 14.51 12.74
N GLU A 21 -10.08 13.67 11.90
CA GLU A 21 -10.99 12.64 12.37
C GLU A 21 -10.25 11.58 13.17
N ALA A 22 -9.10 11.13 12.67
CA ALA A 22 -8.30 10.14 13.36
C ALA A 22 -7.81 10.65 14.71
N ALA A 23 -7.44 11.92 14.78
CA ALA A 23 -7.03 12.55 16.03
C ALA A 23 -8.15 12.53 17.06
N GLY A 24 -9.38 12.85 16.64
CA GLY A 24 -10.54 12.78 17.51
C GLY A 24 -10.79 11.37 18.04
N LEU A 25 -10.70 10.38 17.16
CA LEU A 25 -10.89 8.97 17.54
C LEU A 25 -9.80 8.48 18.49
N ALA A 26 -8.59 9.01 18.35
CA ALA A 26 -7.46 8.60 19.17
C ALA A 26 -7.41 9.28 20.53
N GLY A 27 -8.28 10.25 20.77
CA GLY A 27 -8.32 10.94 22.06
C GLY A 27 -7.53 12.24 22.10
N TYR A 28 -7.09 12.76 20.97
CA TYR A 28 -6.50 14.10 20.90
C TYR A 28 -7.59 15.15 21.02
N ALA A 29 -7.20 16.40 21.26
CA ALA A 29 -8.14 17.49 21.33
C ALA A 29 -8.95 17.58 20.03
N LYS A 30 -10.19 17.98 20.15
CA LYS A 30 -11.06 18.11 18.99
C LYS A 30 -10.69 19.35 18.19
N GLY A 31 -10.98 19.31 16.90
CA GLY A 31 -10.78 20.42 16.03
C GLY A 31 -9.33 20.60 15.61
N GLU A 32 -8.97 21.83 15.30
CA GLU A 32 -7.68 22.14 14.70
C GLU A 32 -6.52 21.88 15.65
N ALA A 33 -6.69 22.11 16.94
CA ALA A 33 -5.63 21.87 17.90
C ALA A 33 -5.21 20.40 17.91
N GLY A 34 -6.18 19.49 17.88
CA GLY A 34 -5.91 18.05 17.82
C GLY A 34 -5.26 17.66 16.51
N ARG A 35 -5.70 18.24 15.39
CA ARG A 35 -5.11 17.96 14.09
C ARG A 35 -3.64 18.35 14.07
N VAL A 36 -3.30 19.51 14.60
CA VAL A 36 -1.90 19.99 14.62
C VAL A 36 -1.05 19.07 15.48
N THR A 37 -1.51 18.70 16.66
CA THR A 37 -0.78 17.81 17.55
C THR A 37 -0.58 16.43 16.91
N ALA A 38 -1.62 15.89 16.27
CA ALA A 38 -1.54 14.61 15.59
C ALA A 38 -0.58 14.67 14.40
N SER A 39 -0.61 15.76 13.63
CA SER A 39 0.33 15.92 12.51
C SER A 39 1.77 15.90 12.97
N LYS A 40 2.06 16.54 14.11
CA LYS A 40 3.40 16.51 14.67
C LYS A 40 3.80 15.10 15.11
N ALA A 41 2.87 14.37 15.73
CA ALA A 41 3.13 13.00 16.15
C ALA A 41 3.45 12.12 14.93
N LEU A 42 2.76 12.31 13.83
CA LEU A 42 2.97 11.50 12.62
C LEU A 42 4.32 11.75 11.95
N ARG A 43 5.04 12.81 12.34
CA ARG A 43 6.38 13.07 11.81
C ARG A 43 7.47 12.40 12.62
N LEU A 44 7.16 11.86 13.78
CA LEU A 44 8.16 11.21 14.62
C LEU A 44 8.60 9.90 13.97
N PRO A 45 9.91 9.61 13.93
CA PRO A 45 10.41 8.42 13.24
C PRO A 45 9.79 7.12 13.73
N HIS A 46 9.61 6.95 15.03
CA HIS A 46 9.03 5.70 15.56
C HIS A 46 7.56 5.56 15.21
N VAL A 47 6.84 6.67 15.09
CA VAL A 47 5.43 6.64 14.68
C VAL A 47 5.33 6.29 13.19
N GLN A 48 6.22 6.87 12.37
CA GLN A 48 6.26 6.54 10.94
C GLN A 48 6.60 5.08 10.71
N ALA A 49 7.55 4.54 11.49
CA ALA A 49 7.90 3.13 11.37
C ALA A 49 6.72 2.23 11.69
N TYR A 50 5.97 2.54 12.74
CA TYR A 50 4.77 1.79 13.10
C TYR A 50 3.71 1.90 11.99
N MET A 51 3.51 3.09 11.45
CA MET A 51 2.54 3.31 10.38
C MET A 51 2.89 2.49 9.14
N MET A 52 4.15 2.46 8.75
CA MET A 52 4.60 1.66 7.62
C MET A 52 4.36 0.18 7.86
N GLN A 53 4.61 -0.29 9.08
CA GLN A 53 4.32 -1.67 9.44
C GLN A 53 2.83 -1.99 9.30
N ARG A 54 1.98 -1.12 9.81
CA ARG A 54 0.53 -1.33 9.73
C ARG A 54 0.01 -1.29 8.31
N ILE A 55 0.52 -0.37 7.51
CA ILE A 55 0.16 -0.31 6.09
C ILE A 55 0.55 -1.59 5.39
N GLY A 56 1.77 -2.09 5.65
CA GLY A 56 2.24 -3.33 5.05
C GLY A 56 1.35 -4.52 5.42
N GLU A 57 0.94 -4.61 6.68
CA GLU A 57 0.04 -5.67 7.12
C GLU A 57 -1.32 -5.59 6.42
N THR A 58 -1.87 -4.38 6.35
CA THR A 58 -3.17 -4.16 5.73
C THR A 58 -3.12 -4.47 4.23
N MET A 59 -2.07 -4.04 3.55
CA MET A 59 -1.91 -4.32 2.13
C MET A 59 -1.70 -5.80 1.87
N GLY A 60 -1.01 -6.49 2.77
CA GLY A 60 -0.83 -7.93 2.64
C GLY A 60 -2.15 -8.67 2.63
N VAL A 61 -3.06 -8.32 3.53
CA VAL A 61 -4.39 -8.91 3.56
C VAL A 61 -5.17 -8.55 2.28
N SER A 62 -5.14 -7.28 1.89
CA SER A 62 -5.83 -6.82 0.69
C SER A 62 -5.28 -7.48 -0.56
N ALA A 63 -3.97 -7.69 -0.63
CA ALA A 63 -3.34 -8.36 -1.76
C ALA A 63 -3.83 -9.80 -1.89
N THR A 64 -4.04 -10.48 -0.77
CA THR A 64 -4.59 -11.85 -0.78
C THR A 64 -5.98 -11.88 -1.40
N VAL A 65 -6.85 -10.93 -0.99
CA VAL A 65 -8.20 -10.84 -1.54
C VAL A 65 -8.16 -10.52 -3.04
N ALA A 66 -7.30 -9.57 -3.43
CA ALA A 66 -7.18 -9.18 -4.83
C ALA A 66 -6.65 -10.33 -5.68
N ALA A 67 -5.69 -11.09 -5.17
CA ALA A 67 -5.14 -12.24 -5.88
C ALA A 67 -6.21 -13.31 -6.10
N SER A 68 -7.03 -13.59 -5.08
CA SER A 68 -8.15 -14.52 -5.21
C SER A 68 -9.12 -14.07 -6.28
N LYS A 69 -9.43 -12.79 -6.33
CA LYS A 69 -10.34 -12.25 -7.34
C LYS A 69 -9.78 -12.40 -8.75
N LEU A 70 -8.49 -12.15 -8.93
CA LEU A 70 -7.85 -12.33 -10.22
C LEU A 70 -7.95 -13.77 -10.69
N VAL A 71 -7.69 -14.72 -9.79
CA VAL A 71 -7.79 -16.13 -10.13
C VAL A 71 -9.24 -16.49 -10.53
N GLN A 72 -10.21 -15.97 -9.80
CA GLN A 72 -11.62 -16.20 -10.15
C GLN A 72 -11.95 -15.66 -11.53
N LEU A 73 -11.48 -14.47 -11.86
CA LEU A 73 -11.72 -13.88 -13.17
C LEU A 73 -11.02 -14.67 -14.28
N ALA A 74 -9.80 -15.14 -14.03
CA ALA A 74 -9.06 -15.90 -15.02
C ALA A 74 -9.71 -17.24 -15.33
N THR A 75 -10.39 -17.85 -14.35
CA THR A 75 -10.94 -19.19 -14.51
C THR A 75 -12.43 -19.21 -14.78
N GLY A 76 -13.18 -18.19 -14.37
CA GLY A 76 -14.63 -18.25 -14.39
C GLY A 76 -15.35 -17.06 -14.98
N ALA A 77 -14.65 -16.05 -15.48
CA ALA A 77 -15.32 -14.92 -16.08
C ALA A 77 -16.03 -15.35 -17.38
N LYS A 78 -17.17 -14.72 -17.63
CA LYS A 78 -17.95 -15.05 -18.84
C LYS A 78 -17.28 -14.53 -20.12
N SER A 79 -16.57 -13.42 -20.01
CA SER A 79 -15.90 -12.82 -21.17
C SER A 79 -14.53 -13.44 -21.33
N GLU A 80 -14.23 -13.94 -22.53
CA GLU A 80 -12.89 -14.46 -22.83
C GLU A 80 -11.85 -13.38 -22.76
N TYR A 81 -12.21 -12.16 -23.13
CA TYR A 81 -11.29 -11.03 -23.02
C TYR A 81 -10.89 -10.78 -21.55
N VAL A 82 -11.87 -10.81 -20.65
CA VAL A 82 -11.59 -10.62 -19.23
C VAL A 82 -10.72 -11.76 -18.69
N GLN A 83 -11.00 -13.00 -19.10
CA GLN A 83 -10.18 -14.14 -18.70
C GLN A 83 -8.74 -13.97 -19.17
N LEU A 84 -8.56 -13.54 -20.40
CA LEU A 84 -7.23 -13.35 -20.98
C LEU A 84 -6.49 -12.25 -20.23
N GLU A 85 -7.13 -11.10 -19.99
CA GLU A 85 -6.50 -9.99 -19.29
C GLU A 85 -6.13 -10.33 -17.86
N ALA A 86 -7.01 -11.05 -17.16
CA ALA A 86 -6.73 -11.49 -15.78
C ALA A 86 -5.57 -12.48 -15.76
N SER A 87 -5.52 -13.40 -16.71
CA SER A 87 -4.44 -14.38 -16.80
C SER A 87 -3.10 -13.71 -17.09
N LYS A 88 -3.10 -12.75 -18.00
CA LYS A 88 -1.89 -11.98 -18.31
C LYS A 88 -1.40 -11.22 -17.07
N ASP A 89 -2.33 -10.62 -16.34
CA ASP A 89 -1.98 -9.86 -15.15
C ASP A 89 -1.38 -10.77 -14.08
N ILE A 90 -1.95 -11.97 -13.89
CA ILE A 90 -1.40 -12.95 -12.95
C ILE A 90 0.02 -13.33 -13.35
N LEU A 91 0.26 -13.60 -14.63
CA LEU A 91 1.57 -13.96 -15.10
C LEU A 91 2.57 -12.82 -14.91
N ASP A 92 2.16 -11.59 -15.16
CA ASP A 92 3.00 -10.42 -14.95
C ASP A 92 3.42 -10.30 -13.49
N ARG A 93 2.45 -10.47 -12.57
CA ARG A 93 2.72 -10.34 -11.14
C ARG A 93 3.59 -11.48 -10.63
N ALA A 94 3.50 -12.64 -11.26
CA ALA A 94 4.34 -13.78 -10.90
C ALA A 94 5.74 -13.72 -11.48
N GLY A 95 6.03 -12.68 -12.27
CA GLY A 95 7.38 -12.49 -12.80
C GLY A 95 7.61 -13.09 -14.17
N PHE A 96 6.57 -13.49 -14.87
CA PHE A 96 6.69 -14.07 -16.21
C PHE A 96 6.49 -13.05 -17.32
N LYS A 97 6.45 -11.77 -16.96
CA LYS A 97 6.34 -10.70 -17.94
C LYS A 97 7.65 -10.54 -18.69
N ALA A 98 7.57 -10.29 -19.99
CA ALA A 98 8.75 -9.99 -20.77
C ALA A 98 9.45 -8.76 -20.21
N PRO A 99 10.80 -8.76 -20.13
CA PRO A 99 11.52 -7.62 -19.60
C PRO A 99 11.23 -6.38 -20.42
N GLU A 100 11.03 -5.27 -19.71
CA GLU A 100 10.85 -3.98 -20.36
C GLU A 100 12.18 -3.25 -20.38
N ARG A 101 12.36 -2.48 -21.41
CA ARG A 101 13.57 -1.71 -21.51
C ARG A 101 13.42 -0.40 -20.84
N HIS A 102 13.47 -0.41 -19.57
CA HIS A 102 13.41 0.82 -18.83
C HIS A 102 14.77 1.46 -18.83
N MET A 103 14.82 2.61 -19.30
CA MET A 103 16.07 3.29 -19.38
C MET A 103 16.37 4.13 -18.19
N HIS A 104 15.70 3.86 -17.21
CA HIS A 104 16.06 4.53 -16.06
C HIS A 104 17.14 3.82 -15.41
N LEU A 105 17.69 3.92 -15.52
CA LEU A 105 18.48 3.41 -14.85
C LEU A 105 18.80 4.12 -13.92
N HIS A 106 18.95 4.38 -13.30
CA HIS A 106 19.27 4.96 -12.39
C HIS A 106 20.31 4.74 -12.00
N ALA A 107 20.61 4.99 -12.22
CA ALA A 107 21.26 4.78 -11.98
C ALA A 107 21.87 4.12 -11.48
N GLY A 108 22.24 3.87 -11.40
CA GLY A 108 22.69 3.19 -11.08
C GLY A 108 22.91 2.26 -11.52
N ASP A 109 22.88 2.20 -11.63
CA ASP A 109 22.92 1.32 -11.98
C ASP A 109 23.30 0.89 -12.81
N ILE A 110 23.41 1.02 -12.96
CA ILE A 110 23.39 0.57 -13.66
C ILE A 110 23.51 -0.05 -14.36
N SER A 111 23.67 -0.21 -14.41
CA SER A 111 23.53 -0.87 -15.07
C SER A 111 23.41 -1.52 -15.69
N VAL A 112 23.39 -1.59 -15.73
CA VAL A 112 23.06 -2.23 -16.27
C VAL A 112 22.80 -2.77 -17.01
N ASN A 113 22.90 -2.79 -17.27
CA ASN A 113 22.38 -3.28 -17.87
C ASN A 113 22.01 -4.06 -18.30
N ILE A 114 21.85 -4.10 -18.36
CA ILE A 114 21.36 -4.75 -18.65
C ILE A 114 21.13 -5.31 -19.55
N ASP A 115 21.31 -5.58 -19.88
CA ASP A 115 20.96 -6.02 -20.78
C ASP A 115 20.47 -6.98 -21.07
N LEU A 116 20.20 -7.13 -21.08
CA LEU A 116 19.73 -7.98 -21.27
C LEU A 116 19.24 -8.41 -22.17
N SER A 117 19.35 -8.29 -22.39
CA SER A 117 18.69 -8.66 -23.05
C SER A 117 18.33 -9.48 -23.24
#